data_5ff3e31b71ff1d4caea87c9727002914
#
_entry.id   5ff3e31b71ff1d4caea87c9727002914
#
_cell.length_a   1.000
_cell.length_b   1.000
_cell.length_c   1.000
_cell.angle_alpha   90.00
_cell.angle_beta   90.00
_cell.angle_gamma   90.00
#
_symmetry.space_group_name_H-M   'P 1'
#
loop_
_entity.id
_entity.type
_entity.pdbx_description
1 polymer ?
#
loop_
_entity_poly.entity_id
_entity_poly.type
_entity_poly.pdbx_seq_one_letter_code
_entity_poly.pdbx_strand_id
1 'polypeptide(L)'
;MQTVQISDQTSDAAPARVSRRHVFYIPGYDPFPPRRYRELYRCESTDQARISGYQIAQRPKTGAGPYGWVVTAEVDGLTAESEVNILEWSDIVKDSMQAGVFATYVLLVKTAWVYLSTGVLFRLFRLRAGPGIAAMYPVVMLVAQLLIAVAAALLVGWGLSALIPAWLGYLLGLGVVPPILQGFRKIDGRFFVHYLLLDFAFTAKHRGRNPPELEARLDEFVALIGAALLDDAVDEVLVVGHSSGVHLGVSVLARVIRAGHAAQGRKLAFLSLGHAVPMQSYLPDAQELREDLRYLSQRDELFWLDVTAPGDGCCYALCDPVSCSGAAPATGKRWPLMISAAFTQSLTPQTYRKYKRRYFRLHFQYLCAFDAPKDYDYFLITAGPLALAERFRDRKPSASVSHACYLPESQHLS
;
A
#
# COMPACT_ATOMS: atom_id res chain seq x y z
N MET A 1 50.01 -33.50 -6.59
CA MET A 1 48.89 -32.66 -7.12
C MET A 1 47.61 -33.49 -7.02
N GLN A 2 46.87 -33.33 -5.92
CA GLN A 2 45.57 -33.98 -5.78
C GLN A 2 44.51 -32.94 -6.14
N THR A 3 43.75 -33.21 -7.18
CA THR A 3 42.65 -32.40 -7.64
C THR A 3 41.45 -32.66 -6.70
N VAL A 4 41.10 -31.68 -5.91
CA VAL A 4 39.87 -31.72 -5.10
C VAL A 4 38.71 -31.46 -6.08
N GLN A 5 37.92 -32.49 -6.34
CA GLN A 5 36.59 -32.33 -6.99
C GLN A 5 35.65 -31.72 -5.93
N ILE A 6 35.26 -30.47 -6.16
CA ILE A 6 34.12 -29.84 -5.49
C ILE A 6 32.88 -30.43 -6.14
N SER A 7 32.20 -31.34 -5.45
CA SER A 7 30.88 -31.83 -5.85
C SER A 7 29.87 -30.70 -5.63
N ASP A 8 29.39 -30.13 -6.74
CA ASP A 8 28.23 -29.24 -6.80
C ASP A 8 26.99 -30.10 -6.46
N GLN A 9 26.68 -30.24 -5.18
CA GLN A 9 25.41 -30.78 -4.73
C GLN A 9 24.36 -29.68 -4.88
N THR A 10 23.84 -29.46 -6.08
CA THR A 10 22.52 -28.86 -6.27
C THR A 10 21.51 -29.79 -5.59
N SER A 11 21.02 -29.39 -4.43
CA SER A 11 19.95 -30.08 -3.72
C SER A 11 18.68 -30.04 -4.61
N ASP A 12 18.43 -31.16 -5.28
CA ASP A 12 17.20 -31.45 -6.06
C ASP A 12 16.02 -31.75 -5.10
N ALA A 13 15.85 -30.94 -4.06
CA ALA A 13 14.70 -31.04 -3.19
C ALA A 13 13.47 -30.58 -3.98
N ALA A 14 12.44 -31.42 -4.02
CA ALA A 14 11.17 -31.07 -4.64
C ALA A 14 10.67 -29.73 -4.09
N PRO A 15 10.10 -28.84 -4.92
CA PRO A 15 9.67 -27.50 -4.49
C PRO A 15 8.68 -27.60 -3.33
N ALA A 16 8.81 -26.72 -2.33
CA ALA A 16 7.93 -26.70 -1.18
C ALA A 16 6.49 -26.42 -1.62
N ARG A 17 5.66 -27.46 -1.53
CA ARG A 17 4.25 -27.42 -1.91
C ARG A 17 3.44 -26.85 -0.76
N VAL A 18 2.41 -26.08 -1.11
CA VAL A 18 1.43 -25.53 -0.18
C VAL A 18 0.10 -26.19 -0.45
N SER A 19 -0.39 -26.94 0.52
CA SER A 19 -1.75 -27.49 0.53
C SER A 19 -2.71 -26.57 1.28
N ARG A 20 -2.20 -25.91 2.35
CA ARG A 20 -2.98 -25.00 3.17
C ARG A 20 -2.21 -23.72 3.47
N ARG A 21 -2.82 -22.56 3.15
CA ARG A 21 -2.25 -21.23 3.37
C ARG A 21 -3.20 -20.35 4.17
N HIS A 22 -2.63 -19.53 5.08
CA HIS A 22 -3.30 -18.37 5.64
C HIS A 22 -2.77 -17.10 4.99
N VAL A 23 -3.67 -16.31 4.41
CA VAL A 23 -3.37 -15.00 3.82
C VAL A 23 -3.94 -13.91 4.71
N PHE A 24 -3.11 -12.98 5.14
CA PHE A 24 -3.51 -11.78 5.89
C PHE A 24 -3.31 -10.56 5.00
N TYR A 25 -4.40 -9.94 4.57
CA TYR A 25 -4.35 -8.75 3.73
C TYR A 25 -4.52 -7.48 4.56
N ILE A 26 -3.54 -6.58 4.50
CA ILE A 26 -3.54 -5.26 5.14
C ILE A 26 -3.83 -4.23 4.06
N PRO A 27 -5.03 -3.63 4.03
CA PRO A 27 -5.38 -2.58 3.08
C PRO A 27 -4.57 -1.30 3.34
N GLY A 28 -4.47 -0.45 2.30
CA GLY A 28 -3.98 0.91 2.45
C GLY A 28 -4.93 1.79 3.26
N TYR A 29 -4.72 3.10 3.22
CA TYR A 29 -5.61 4.09 3.81
C TYR A 29 -6.95 4.08 3.04
N ASP A 30 -7.82 3.14 3.36
CA ASP A 30 -9.06 2.85 2.64
C ASP A 30 -10.25 2.76 3.60
N PRO A 31 -11.26 3.65 3.47
CA PRO A 31 -12.44 3.64 4.33
C PRO A 31 -13.48 2.58 3.92
N PHE A 32 -13.22 1.82 2.85
CA PHE A 32 -14.19 0.87 2.33
C PHE A 32 -14.30 -0.40 3.19
N PRO A 33 -15.51 -0.99 3.27
CA PRO A 33 -15.72 -2.20 4.07
C PRO A 33 -15.00 -3.41 3.44
N PRO A 34 -14.58 -4.39 4.25
CA PRO A 34 -13.85 -5.58 3.79
C PRO A 34 -14.56 -6.38 2.70
N ARG A 35 -15.88 -6.33 2.65
CA ARG A 35 -16.70 -6.99 1.60
C ARG A 35 -16.29 -6.57 0.19
N ARG A 36 -15.82 -5.33 0.00
CA ARG A 36 -15.35 -4.85 -1.30
C ARG A 36 -14.16 -5.67 -1.81
N TYR A 37 -13.21 -5.98 -0.95
CA TYR A 37 -12.03 -6.78 -1.31
C TYR A 37 -12.41 -8.21 -1.69
N ARG A 38 -13.38 -8.79 -0.96
CA ARG A 38 -13.90 -10.12 -1.29
C ARG A 38 -14.54 -10.16 -2.67
N GLU A 39 -15.38 -9.18 -3.02
CA GLU A 39 -16.02 -9.11 -4.33
C GLU A 39 -15.01 -8.81 -5.44
N LEU A 40 -14.03 -7.94 -5.19
CA LEU A 40 -12.93 -7.70 -6.12
C LEU A 40 -12.18 -9.01 -6.38
N TYR A 41 -11.77 -9.71 -5.33
CA TYR A 41 -11.08 -10.99 -5.44
C TYR A 41 -11.89 -12.01 -6.25
N ARG A 42 -13.18 -12.13 -5.96
CA ARG A 42 -14.08 -13.07 -6.63
C ARG A 42 -14.17 -12.82 -8.14
N CYS A 43 -14.35 -11.56 -8.55
CA CYS A 43 -14.48 -11.22 -9.96
C CYS A 43 -13.14 -11.38 -10.68
N GLU A 44 -12.09 -10.79 -10.16
CA GLU A 44 -10.79 -10.71 -10.81
C GLU A 44 -10.07 -12.07 -10.82
N SER A 45 -10.25 -12.92 -9.79
CA SER A 45 -9.67 -14.28 -9.77
C SER A 45 -10.31 -15.19 -10.83
N THR A 46 -11.61 -15.07 -11.04
CA THR A 46 -12.30 -15.81 -12.08
C THR A 46 -11.79 -15.44 -13.48
N ASP A 47 -11.59 -14.13 -13.71
CA ASP A 47 -11.04 -13.66 -14.99
C ASP A 47 -9.59 -14.10 -15.18
N GLN A 48 -8.77 -14.00 -14.13
CA GLN A 48 -7.37 -14.43 -14.21
C GLN A 48 -7.24 -15.93 -14.43
N ALA A 49 -8.02 -16.75 -13.73
CA ALA A 49 -8.00 -18.20 -13.89
C ALA A 49 -8.32 -18.63 -15.32
N ARG A 50 -9.30 -17.97 -15.95
CA ARG A 50 -9.64 -18.18 -17.36
C ARG A 50 -8.48 -17.81 -18.31
N ILE A 51 -7.75 -16.72 -18.00
CA ILE A 51 -6.62 -16.27 -18.82
C ILE A 51 -5.41 -17.19 -18.64
N SER A 52 -5.12 -17.61 -17.41
CA SER A 52 -3.92 -18.38 -17.05
C SER A 52 -4.13 -19.90 -17.09
N GLY A 53 -5.36 -20.39 -17.29
CA GLY A 53 -5.63 -21.82 -17.51
C GLY A 53 -5.65 -22.67 -16.24
N TYR A 54 -5.96 -22.09 -15.06
CA TYR A 54 -6.16 -22.84 -13.82
C TYR A 54 -7.60 -22.72 -13.31
N GLN A 55 -7.95 -23.53 -12.31
CA GLN A 55 -9.27 -23.45 -11.67
C GLN A 55 -9.16 -22.74 -10.33
N ILE A 56 -10.15 -21.90 -10.01
CA ILE A 56 -10.25 -21.22 -8.73
C ILE A 56 -11.71 -21.10 -8.30
N ALA A 57 -11.98 -21.39 -7.03
CA ALA A 57 -13.30 -21.27 -6.44
C ALA A 57 -13.23 -20.58 -5.08
N GLN A 58 -14.19 -19.69 -4.83
CA GLN A 58 -14.26 -18.93 -3.58
C GLN A 58 -15.53 -19.31 -2.81
N ARG A 59 -15.39 -19.53 -1.51
CA ARG A 59 -16.52 -19.78 -0.58
C ARG A 59 -16.44 -18.87 0.64
N PRO A 60 -17.56 -18.60 1.33
CA PRO A 60 -17.52 -17.88 2.59
C PRO A 60 -16.67 -18.61 3.62
N LYS A 61 -15.95 -17.85 4.45
CA LYS A 61 -15.30 -18.36 5.65
C LYS A 61 -16.38 -18.65 6.69
N THR A 62 -16.27 -19.81 7.33
CA THR A 62 -17.09 -20.21 8.48
C THR A 62 -16.21 -20.22 9.74
N GLY A 63 -16.69 -19.65 10.83
CA GLY A 63 -15.94 -19.59 12.10
C GLY A 63 -15.63 -18.17 12.56
N ALA A 64 -14.98 -18.08 13.72
CA ALA A 64 -14.58 -16.82 14.35
C ALA A 64 -13.32 -16.22 13.70
N GLY A 65 -13.03 -14.96 14.02
CA GLY A 65 -11.85 -14.25 13.56
C GLY A 65 -12.16 -13.12 12.57
N PRO A 66 -11.15 -12.57 11.90
CA PRO A 66 -11.30 -11.47 10.95
C PRO A 66 -12.24 -11.81 9.80
N TYR A 67 -12.85 -10.78 9.22
CA TYR A 67 -13.61 -10.96 7.99
C TYR A 67 -12.73 -11.54 6.89
N GLY A 68 -13.26 -12.57 6.20
CA GLY A 68 -12.47 -13.27 5.19
C GLY A 68 -13.30 -14.20 4.32
N TRP A 69 -12.60 -14.99 3.53
CA TRP A 69 -13.16 -16.03 2.67
C TRP A 69 -12.14 -17.15 2.48
N VAL A 70 -12.59 -18.27 1.98
CA VAL A 70 -11.71 -19.40 1.63
C VAL A 70 -11.69 -19.56 0.12
N VAL A 71 -10.50 -19.84 -0.40
CA VAL A 71 -10.24 -20.03 -1.83
C VAL A 71 -9.62 -21.40 -2.03
N THR A 72 -10.15 -22.16 -2.97
CA THR A 72 -9.54 -23.41 -3.45
C THR A 72 -9.06 -23.16 -4.86
N ALA A 73 -7.79 -23.47 -5.15
CA ALA A 73 -7.22 -23.41 -6.49
C ALA A 73 -6.66 -24.77 -6.91
N GLU A 74 -6.87 -25.12 -8.18
CA GLU A 74 -6.27 -26.29 -8.82
C GLU A 74 -5.39 -25.83 -9.96
N VAL A 75 -4.09 -26.15 -9.87
CA VAL A 75 -3.04 -25.77 -10.81
C VAL A 75 -2.20 -26.98 -11.14
N ASP A 76 -2.13 -27.37 -12.40
CA ASP A 76 -1.34 -28.53 -12.88
C ASP A 76 -1.65 -29.82 -12.10
N GLY A 77 -2.93 -30.05 -11.76
CA GLY A 77 -3.40 -31.21 -11.00
C GLY A 77 -3.09 -31.18 -9.51
N LEU A 78 -2.55 -30.08 -8.99
CA LEU A 78 -2.30 -29.85 -7.55
C LEU A 78 -3.35 -28.92 -7.00
N THR A 79 -3.95 -29.29 -5.86
CA THR A 79 -4.95 -28.48 -5.16
C THR A 79 -4.35 -27.81 -3.93
N ALA A 80 -4.69 -26.55 -3.73
CA ALA A 80 -4.37 -25.80 -2.51
C ALA A 80 -5.62 -25.07 -2.00
N GLU A 81 -5.73 -24.97 -0.68
CA GLU A 81 -6.76 -24.18 0.00
C GLU A 81 -6.11 -23.00 0.75
N SER A 82 -6.63 -21.80 0.53
CA SER A 82 -6.15 -20.58 1.20
C SER A 82 -7.29 -19.90 1.94
N GLU A 83 -7.08 -19.60 3.21
CA GLU A 83 -7.96 -18.75 3.99
C GLU A 83 -7.46 -17.31 3.93
N VAL A 84 -8.23 -16.42 3.29
CA VAL A 84 -7.90 -14.99 3.18
C VAL A 84 -8.62 -14.21 4.26
N ASN A 85 -7.87 -13.50 5.08
CA ASN A 85 -8.33 -12.70 6.21
C ASN A 85 -7.98 -11.23 5.97
N ILE A 86 -8.92 -10.32 6.16
CA ILE A 86 -8.67 -8.88 6.08
C ILE A 86 -8.30 -8.37 7.46
N LEU A 87 -7.12 -7.81 7.59
CA LEU A 87 -6.68 -7.10 8.77
C LEU A 87 -7.20 -5.66 8.70
N GLU A 88 -8.41 -5.47 9.20
CA GLU A 88 -9.18 -4.24 9.04
C GLU A 88 -8.73 -3.15 10.01
N TRP A 89 -8.52 -1.93 9.48
CA TRP A 89 -8.30 -0.68 10.22
C TRP A 89 -9.09 0.48 9.62
N SER A 90 -10.11 0.16 8.81
CA SER A 90 -10.94 1.14 8.11
C SER A 90 -11.80 2.01 9.03
N ASP A 91 -12.04 1.59 10.26
CA ASP A 91 -12.66 2.38 11.33
C ASP A 91 -11.79 3.56 11.73
N ILE A 92 -10.48 3.34 11.98
CA ILE A 92 -9.49 4.39 12.28
C ILE A 92 -9.40 5.37 11.11
N VAL A 93 -9.40 4.86 9.87
CA VAL A 93 -9.41 5.67 8.66
C VAL A 93 -10.67 6.53 8.58
N LYS A 94 -11.87 5.95 8.78
CA LYS A 94 -13.15 6.67 8.74
C LYS A 94 -13.22 7.78 9.79
N ASP A 95 -12.76 7.51 11.00
CA ASP A 95 -12.75 8.51 12.08
C ASP A 95 -11.84 9.68 11.73
N SER A 96 -10.70 9.42 11.08
CA SER A 96 -9.81 10.48 10.60
C SER A 96 -10.42 11.32 9.46
N MET A 97 -11.44 10.80 8.75
CA MET A 97 -12.10 11.45 7.61
C MET A 97 -13.29 12.34 7.98
N GLN A 98 -13.67 12.43 9.26
CA GLN A 98 -14.87 13.18 9.69
C GLN A 98 -14.69 14.71 9.73
N ALA A 99 -13.62 15.24 9.16
CA ALA A 99 -13.36 16.69 9.16
C ALA A 99 -14.41 17.48 8.37
N GLY A 100 -14.96 18.55 8.96
CA GLY A 100 -15.80 19.52 8.26
C GLY A 100 -15.01 20.33 7.22
N VAL A 101 -15.69 21.12 6.37
CA VAL A 101 -15.03 21.92 5.32
C VAL A 101 -13.95 22.84 5.90
N PHE A 102 -14.26 23.60 6.95
CA PHE A 102 -13.27 24.48 7.60
C PHE A 102 -12.08 23.68 8.16
N ALA A 103 -12.35 22.59 8.87
CA ALA A 103 -11.31 21.73 9.41
C ALA A 103 -10.41 21.14 8.31
N THR A 104 -10.95 20.87 7.11
CA THR A 104 -10.17 20.43 5.95
C THR A 104 -9.12 21.45 5.53
N TYR A 105 -9.46 22.75 5.50
CA TYR A 105 -8.48 23.80 5.16
C TYR A 105 -7.44 24.01 6.27
N VAL A 106 -7.84 23.91 7.53
CA VAL A 106 -6.88 23.92 8.65
C VAL A 106 -5.91 22.74 8.53
N LEU A 107 -6.44 21.56 8.22
CA LEU A 107 -5.64 20.35 8.03
C LEU A 107 -4.71 20.47 6.82
N LEU A 108 -5.18 21.05 5.71
CA LEU A 108 -4.36 21.35 4.52
C LEU A 108 -3.13 22.19 4.91
N VAL A 109 -3.35 23.30 5.65
CA VAL A 109 -2.26 24.20 6.07
C VAL A 109 -1.28 23.45 6.99
N LYS A 110 -1.78 22.70 7.97
CA LYS A 110 -0.92 21.93 8.90
C LYS A 110 -0.10 20.87 8.16
N THR A 111 -0.73 20.11 7.25
CA THR A 111 -0.07 19.08 6.45
C THR A 111 0.98 19.71 5.54
N ALA A 112 0.61 20.74 4.79
CA ALA A 112 1.55 21.46 3.92
C ALA A 112 2.74 22.02 4.73
N TRP A 113 2.48 22.58 5.91
CA TRP A 113 3.54 23.08 6.80
C TRP A 113 4.52 21.97 7.20
N VAL A 114 4.03 20.79 7.61
CA VAL A 114 4.91 19.67 7.98
C VAL A 114 5.77 19.25 6.79
N TYR A 115 5.19 19.03 5.62
CA TYR A 115 5.92 18.56 4.44
C TYR A 115 6.90 19.59 3.87
N LEU A 116 6.56 20.90 3.95
CA LEU A 116 7.42 21.97 3.47
C LEU A 116 8.55 22.30 4.47
N SER A 117 8.22 22.53 5.75
CA SER A 117 9.18 22.92 6.78
C SER A 117 10.24 21.85 7.06
N THR A 118 9.88 20.58 6.92
CA THR A 118 10.82 19.45 7.03
C THR A 118 11.57 19.15 5.72
N GLY A 119 11.19 19.77 4.61
CA GLY A 119 11.75 19.51 3.28
C GLY A 119 11.36 18.15 2.70
N VAL A 120 10.48 17.40 3.34
CA VAL A 120 10.07 16.05 2.91
C VAL A 120 9.46 16.08 1.51
N LEU A 121 8.57 17.05 1.22
CA LEU A 121 7.92 17.16 -0.09
C LEU A 121 8.93 17.16 -1.24
N PHE A 122 9.99 17.99 -1.14
CA PHE A 122 11.01 18.10 -2.20
C PHE A 122 11.82 16.81 -2.35
N ARG A 123 12.09 16.11 -1.25
CA ARG A 123 12.81 14.82 -1.26
C ARG A 123 11.97 13.73 -1.89
N LEU A 124 10.65 13.68 -1.60
CA LEU A 124 9.71 12.74 -2.22
C LEU A 124 9.60 12.99 -3.74
N PHE A 125 9.54 14.24 -4.18
CA PHE A 125 9.58 14.57 -5.61
C PHE A 125 10.88 14.11 -6.28
N ARG A 126 12.01 14.28 -5.60
CA ARG A 126 13.31 13.84 -6.10
C ARG A 126 13.41 12.32 -6.18
N LEU A 127 12.79 11.61 -5.23
CA LEU A 127 12.73 10.16 -5.22
C LEU A 127 11.85 9.63 -6.36
N ARG A 128 10.61 10.17 -6.49
CA ARG A 128 9.66 9.78 -7.53
C ARG A 128 8.66 10.91 -7.80
N ALA A 129 8.57 11.36 -9.04
CA ALA A 129 7.68 12.48 -9.39
C ALA A 129 6.18 12.14 -9.23
N GLY A 130 5.76 10.91 -9.55
CA GLY A 130 4.35 10.49 -9.49
C GLY A 130 3.72 10.72 -8.10
N PRO A 131 4.22 10.09 -7.03
CA PRO A 131 3.73 10.33 -5.67
C PRO A 131 3.89 11.78 -5.21
N GLY A 132 4.93 12.50 -5.67
CA GLY A 132 5.08 13.93 -5.40
C GLY A 132 3.95 14.76 -6.00
N ILE A 133 3.54 14.46 -7.24
CA ILE A 133 2.39 15.09 -7.89
C ILE A 133 1.10 14.73 -7.13
N ALA A 134 0.93 13.48 -6.71
CA ALA A 134 -0.21 13.04 -5.91
C ALA A 134 -0.30 13.81 -4.58
N ALA A 135 0.83 14.12 -3.93
CA ALA A 135 0.88 14.94 -2.72
C ALA A 135 0.48 16.40 -2.96
N MET A 136 0.85 16.97 -4.11
CA MET A 136 0.50 18.36 -4.47
C MET A 136 -0.93 18.50 -4.99
N TYR A 137 -1.51 17.44 -5.53
CA TYR A 137 -2.83 17.47 -6.15
C TYR A 137 -3.92 18.00 -5.20
N PRO A 138 -4.09 17.53 -3.95
CA PRO A 138 -5.11 18.07 -3.05
C PRO A 138 -4.85 19.54 -2.69
N VAL A 139 -3.59 19.96 -2.59
CA VAL A 139 -3.23 21.37 -2.31
C VAL A 139 -3.74 22.26 -3.44
N VAL A 140 -3.37 21.95 -4.68
CA VAL A 140 -3.76 22.74 -5.88
C VAL A 140 -5.28 22.76 -6.03
N MET A 141 -5.92 21.61 -5.91
CA MET A 141 -7.38 21.51 -6.10
C MET A 141 -8.17 22.23 -5.02
N LEU A 142 -7.80 22.11 -3.73
CA LEU A 142 -8.50 22.82 -2.64
C LEU A 142 -8.30 24.33 -2.72
N VAL A 143 -7.11 24.79 -3.08
CA VAL A 143 -6.87 26.22 -3.33
C VAL A 143 -7.70 26.70 -4.51
N ALA A 144 -7.76 25.96 -5.61
CA ALA A 144 -8.61 26.31 -6.77
C ALA A 144 -10.10 26.35 -6.39
N GLN A 145 -10.60 25.39 -5.63
CA GLN A 145 -11.98 25.38 -5.13
C GLN A 145 -12.27 26.59 -4.24
N LEU A 146 -11.35 26.97 -3.36
CA LEU A 146 -11.48 28.18 -2.53
C LEU A 146 -11.52 29.45 -3.39
N LEU A 147 -10.62 29.57 -4.36
CA LEU A 147 -10.57 30.72 -5.27
C LEU A 147 -11.87 30.86 -6.08
N ILE A 148 -12.44 29.75 -6.56
CA ILE A 148 -13.73 29.74 -7.24
C ILE A 148 -14.84 30.21 -6.30
N ALA A 149 -14.87 29.74 -5.07
CA ALA A 149 -15.86 30.13 -4.06
C ALA A 149 -15.75 31.61 -3.70
N VAL A 150 -14.53 32.14 -3.55
CA VAL A 150 -14.28 33.56 -3.28
C VAL A 150 -14.65 34.42 -4.48
N ALA A 151 -14.30 34.02 -5.69
CA ALA A 151 -14.70 34.74 -6.90
C ALA A 151 -16.23 34.83 -7.03
N ALA A 152 -16.95 33.75 -6.76
CA ALA A 152 -18.41 33.75 -6.72
C ALA A 152 -18.97 34.70 -5.63
N ALA A 153 -18.36 34.69 -4.45
CA ALA A 153 -18.73 35.60 -3.36
C ALA A 153 -18.56 37.09 -3.75
N LEU A 154 -17.45 37.42 -4.43
CA LEU A 154 -17.17 38.76 -4.91
C LEU A 154 -18.18 39.20 -6.00
N LEU A 155 -18.53 38.30 -6.93
CA LEU A 155 -19.54 38.57 -7.97
C LEU A 155 -20.94 38.83 -7.37
N VAL A 156 -21.35 38.01 -6.41
CA VAL A 156 -22.62 38.21 -5.68
C VAL A 156 -22.57 39.51 -4.89
N GLY A 157 -21.48 39.79 -4.17
CA GLY A 157 -21.27 41.02 -3.41
C GLY A 157 -21.33 42.25 -4.30
N TRP A 158 -20.71 42.23 -5.49
CA TRP A 158 -20.77 43.30 -6.48
C TRP A 158 -22.17 43.51 -6.99
N GLY A 159 -22.91 42.45 -7.34
CA GLY A 159 -24.29 42.55 -7.77
C GLY A 159 -25.22 43.15 -6.68
N LEU A 160 -25.06 42.72 -5.42
CA LEU A 160 -25.82 43.25 -4.29
C LEU A 160 -25.45 44.71 -3.95
N SER A 161 -24.25 45.17 -4.23
CA SER A 161 -23.80 46.53 -4.01
C SER A 161 -24.57 47.60 -4.83
N ALA A 162 -25.28 47.15 -5.87
CA ALA A 162 -26.21 47.99 -6.64
C ALA A 162 -27.53 48.31 -5.87
N LEU A 163 -27.85 47.51 -4.84
CA LEU A 163 -29.13 47.59 -4.12
C LEU A 163 -28.95 47.99 -2.65
N ILE A 164 -27.79 47.71 -2.06
CA ILE A 164 -27.48 47.96 -0.62
C ILE A 164 -26.06 48.54 -0.50
N PRO A 165 -25.65 49.11 0.68
CA PRO A 165 -24.29 49.56 0.88
C PRO A 165 -23.27 48.50 0.53
N ALA A 166 -22.23 48.88 -0.19
CA ALA A 166 -21.23 47.92 -0.78
C ALA A 166 -20.64 46.97 0.26
N TRP A 167 -20.24 47.46 1.45
CA TRP A 167 -19.69 46.62 2.50
C TRP A 167 -20.65 45.52 2.96
N LEU A 168 -21.96 45.80 3.00
CA LEU A 168 -23.00 44.83 3.35
C LEU A 168 -23.22 43.83 2.21
N GLY A 169 -23.18 44.29 0.98
CA GLY A 169 -23.29 43.47 -0.23
C GLY A 169 -22.16 42.41 -0.25
N TYR A 170 -20.91 42.82 -0.02
CA TYR A 170 -19.77 41.88 0.03
C TYR A 170 -19.83 40.97 1.27
N LEU A 171 -20.27 41.45 2.41
CA LEU A 171 -20.46 40.60 3.60
C LEU A 171 -21.50 39.51 3.35
N LEU A 172 -22.62 39.81 2.72
CA LEU A 172 -23.64 38.82 2.33
C LEU A 172 -23.14 37.89 1.24
N GLY A 173 -22.34 38.40 0.29
CA GLY A 173 -21.69 37.63 -0.74
C GLY A 173 -20.81 36.51 -0.18
N LEU A 174 -20.11 36.73 0.95
CA LEU A 174 -19.33 35.69 1.62
C LEU A 174 -20.18 34.49 2.06
N GLY A 175 -21.48 34.65 2.24
CA GLY A 175 -22.41 33.58 2.59
C GLY A 175 -22.50 32.45 1.53
N VAL A 176 -22.07 32.70 0.27
CA VAL A 176 -22.05 31.64 -0.76
C VAL A 176 -20.82 30.74 -0.70
N VAL A 177 -19.77 31.12 0.04
CA VAL A 177 -18.54 30.33 0.12
C VAL A 177 -18.78 28.94 0.71
N PRO A 178 -19.42 28.78 1.91
CA PRO A 178 -19.62 27.46 2.50
C PRO A 178 -20.44 26.51 1.59
N PRO A 179 -21.59 26.90 1.00
CA PRO A 179 -22.34 25.99 0.15
C PRO A 179 -21.59 25.56 -1.12
N ILE A 180 -20.76 26.43 -1.73
CA ILE A 180 -19.94 26.09 -2.87
C ILE A 180 -18.89 25.04 -2.48
N LEU A 181 -18.17 25.24 -1.38
CA LEU A 181 -17.16 24.29 -0.89
C LEU A 181 -17.79 22.97 -0.47
N GLN A 182 -19.00 23.00 0.14
CA GLN A 182 -19.76 21.77 0.42
C GLN A 182 -20.18 21.04 -0.87
N GLY A 183 -20.53 21.79 -1.91
CA GLY A 183 -20.83 21.24 -3.24
C GLY A 183 -19.63 20.45 -3.80
N PHE A 184 -18.43 21.03 -3.77
CA PHE A 184 -17.20 20.32 -4.17
C PHE A 184 -16.95 19.07 -3.33
N ARG A 185 -17.15 19.14 -2.02
CA ARG A 185 -17.01 17.98 -1.14
C ARG A 185 -17.97 16.85 -1.46
N LYS A 186 -19.21 17.14 -1.82
CA LYS A 186 -20.21 16.12 -2.20
C LYS A 186 -19.82 15.34 -3.46
N ILE A 187 -19.07 15.94 -4.37
CA ILE A 187 -18.62 15.31 -5.61
C ILE A 187 -17.19 14.75 -5.51
N ASP A 188 -16.57 14.77 -4.32
CA ASP A 188 -15.17 14.36 -4.11
C ASP A 188 -14.91 12.90 -4.51
N GLY A 189 -15.90 12.02 -4.47
CA GLY A 189 -15.79 10.65 -4.95
C GLY A 189 -15.36 10.49 -6.43
N ARG A 190 -15.40 11.59 -7.22
CA ARG A 190 -14.87 11.64 -8.59
C ARG A 190 -13.45 12.16 -8.66
N PHE A 191 -13.04 12.98 -7.70
CA PHE A 191 -11.77 13.74 -7.73
C PHE A 191 -10.77 13.26 -6.68
N PHE A 192 -11.24 12.63 -5.60
CA PHE A 192 -10.41 12.12 -4.50
C PHE A 192 -9.51 13.17 -3.82
N VAL A 193 -9.91 14.45 -3.85
CA VAL A 193 -9.11 15.56 -3.33
C VAL A 193 -9.03 15.49 -1.80
N HIS A 194 -10.19 15.36 -1.14
CA HIS A 194 -10.28 15.23 0.31
C HIS A 194 -9.65 13.93 0.80
N TYR A 195 -9.90 12.84 0.06
CA TYR A 195 -9.31 11.53 0.35
C TYR A 195 -7.78 11.59 0.40
N LEU A 196 -7.13 12.11 -0.64
CA LEU A 196 -5.67 12.21 -0.70
C LEU A 196 -5.11 13.16 0.36
N LEU A 197 -5.77 14.31 0.60
CA LEU A 197 -5.34 15.19 1.69
C LEU A 197 -5.33 14.44 3.02
N LEU A 198 -6.38 13.67 3.32
CA LEU A 198 -6.54 13.00 4.60
C LEU A 198 -5.53 11.87 4.79
N ASP A 199 -5.17 11.15 3.72
CA ASP A 199 -4.11 10.13 3.74
C ASP A 199 -2.75 10.76 4.09
N PHE A 200 -2.35 11.85 3.40
CA PHE A 200 -1.13 12.58 3.74
C PHE A 200 -1.18 13.23 5.13
N ALA A 201 -2.34 13.73 5.54
CA ALA A 201 -2.51 14.34 6.85
C ALA A 201 -2.44 13.33 8.00
N PHE A 202 -2.89 12.10 7.77
CA PHE A 202 -2.83 11.03 8.76
C PHE A 202 -1.37 10.74 9.17
N THR A 203 -0.47 10.59 8.19
CA THR A 203 0.95 10.40 8.45
C THR A 203 1.64 11.66 9.00
N ALA A 204 1.26 12.85 8.48
CA ALA A 204 1.85 14.13 8.89
C ALA A 204 1.49 14.53 10.32
N LYS A 205 0.27 14.21 10.80
CA LYS A 205 -0.24 14.60 12.13
C LYS A 205 0.70 14.18 13.26
N HIS A 206 1.28 13.02 13.16
CA HIS A 206 2.23 12.46 14.13
C HIS A 206 3.67 12.45 13.61
N ARG A 207 3.96 13.20 12.53
CA ARG A 207 5.29 13.37 11.95
C ARG A 207 5.96 12.03 11.56
N GLY A 208 5.15 11.02 11.22
CA GLY A 208 5.59 9.69 10.81
C GLY A 208 5.51 8.61 11.88
N ARG A 209 5.08 8.94 13.11
CA ARG A 209 4.71 7.92 14.11
C ARG A 209 3.27 7.48 13.90
N ASN A 210 2.96 6.26 14.31
CA ASN A 210 1.58 5.80 14.33
C ASN A 210 0.83 6.40 15.54
N PRO A 211 -0.47 6.69 15.42
CA PRO A 211 -1.29 7.07 16.58
C PRO A 211 -1.53 5.85 17.48
N PRO A 212 -1.79 6.07 18.80
CA PRO A 212 -1.93 4.97 19.78
C PRO A 212 -3.00 3.95 19.42
N GLU A 213 -4.12 4.38 18.85
CA GLU A 213 -5.21 3.52 18.39
C GLU A 213 -4.77 2.59 17.25
N LEU A 214 -3.87 3.06 16.38
CA LEU A 214 -3.28 2.22 15.33
C LEU A 214 -2.26 1.24 15.92
N GLU A 215 -1.44 1.70 16.88
CA GLU A 215 -0.49 0.81 17.56
C GLU A 215 -1.19 -0.37 18.24
N ALA A 216 -2.28 -0.13 18.96
CA ALA A 216 -3.10 -1.21 19.55
C ALA A 216 -3.64 -2.17 18.48
N ARG A 217 -4.08 -1.64 17.32
CA ARG A 217 -4.56 -2.45 16.21
C ARG A 217 -3.44 -3.31 15.59
N LEU A 218 -2.22 -2.78 15.49
CA LEU A 218 -1.08 -3.56 15.01
C LEU A 218 -0.75 -4.72 15.96
N ASP A 219 -0.90 -4.55 17.26
CA ASP A 219 -0.71 -5.64 18.24
C ASP A 219 -1.78 -6.74 18.11
N GLU A 220 -3.04 -6.38 17.79
CA GLU A 220 -4.06 -7.36 17.41
C GLU A 220 -3.65 -8.17 16.17
N PHE A 221 -3.09 -7.50 15.15
CA PHE A 221 -2.62 -8.16 13.93
C PHE A 221 -1.43 -9.10 14.21
N VAL A 222 -0.52 -8.70 15.09
CA VAL A 222 0.59 -9.56 15.56
C VAL A 222 0.06 -10.83 16.19
N ALA A 223 -0.94 -10.73 17.07
CA ALA A 223 -1.55 -11.89 17.72
C ALA A 223 -2.21 -12.86 16.72
N LEU A 224 -2.93 -12.31 15.72
CA LEU A 224 -3.59 -13.12 14.69
C LEU A 224 -2.59 -13.86 13.79
N ILE A 225 -1.53 -13.18 13.35
CA ILE A 225 -0.48 -13.78 12.52
C ILE A 225 0.34 -14.79 13.33
N GLY A 226 0.66 -14.45 14.58
CA GLY A 226 1.38 -15.35 15.50
C GLY A 226 0.61 -16.65 15.73
N ALA A 227 -0.70 -16.58 15.95
CA ALA A 227 -1.55 -17.76 16.10
C ALA A 227 -1.54 -18.65 14.83
N ALA A 228 -1.60 -18.05 13.64
CA ALA A 228 -1.54 -18.80 12.38
C ALA A 228 -0.17 -19.47 12.14
N LEU A 229 0.91 -18.87 12.61
CA LEU A 229 2.26 -19.45 12.51
C LEU A 229 2.44 -20.66 13.42
N LEU A 230 1.67 -20.75 14.51
CA LEU A 230 1.69 -21.88 15.44
C LEU A 230 0.81 -23.06 14.97
N ASP A 231 -0.04 -22.86 13.96
CA ASP A 231 -0.87 -23.94 13.40
C ASP A 231 -0.04 -24.83 12.48
N ASP A 232 0.25 -26.06 12.94
CA ASP A 232 1.04 -27.04 12.18
C ASP A 232 0.34 -27.52 10.89
N ALA A 233 -0.97 -27.31 10.77
CA ALA A 233 -1.71 -27.67 9.56
C ALA A 233 -1.56 -26.64 8.43
N VAL A 234 -0.95 -25.48 8.70
CA VAL A 234 -0.70 -24.42 7.72
C VAL A 234 0.71 -24.55 7.15
N ASP A 235 0.85 -24.61 5.85
CA ASP A 235 2.15 -24.70 5.16
C ASP A 235 2.79 -23.32 4.94
N GLU A 236 1.98 -22.28 4.73
CA GLU A 236 2.46 -20.91 4.52
C GLU A 236 1.51 -19.87 5.15
N VAL A 237 2.10 -18.92 5.86
CA VAL A 237 1.45 -17.68 6.32
C VAL A 237 1.94 -16.53 5.46
N LEU A 238 1.06 -16.03 4.59
CA LEU A 238 1.36 -14.96 3.66
C LEU A 238 0.72 -13.65 4.12
N VAL A 239 1.53 -12.67 4.49
CA VAL A 239 1.05 -11.31 4.74
C VAL A 239 1.11 -10.52 3.44
N VAL A 240 0.03 -9.83 3.09
CA VAL A 240 -0.06 -8.99 1.90
C VAL A 240 -0.34 -7.56 2.33
N GLY A 241 0.58 -6.65 2.09
CA GLY A 241 0.36 -5.22 2.30
C GLY A 241 0.13 -4.50 0.97
N HIS A 242 -0.86 -3.62 0.90
CA HIS A 242 -1.09 -2.80 -0.30
C HIS A 242 -1.03 -1.31 0.05
N SER A 243 -0.29 -0.52 -0.76
CA SER A 243 -0.15 0.92 -0.56
C SER A 243 0.41 1.27 0.84
N SER A 244 -0.33 2.05 1.65
CA SER A 244 -0.01 2.34 3.05
C SER A 244 -0.02 1.08 3.94
N GLY A 245 -0.76 0.02 3.58
CA GLY A 245 -0.74 -1.26 4.29
C GLY A 245 0.63 -1.95 4.27
N VAL A 246 1.54 -1.54 3.37
CA VAL A 246 2.91 -2.09 3.32
C VAL A 246 3.72 -1.67 4.55
N HIS A 247 3.71 -0.39 4.93
CA HIS A 247 4.48 0.03 6.10
C HIS A 247 3.87 -0.52 7.41
N LEU A 248 2.54 -0.68 7.47
CA LEU A 248 1.90 -1.38 8.58
C LEU A 248 2.35 -2.86 8.63
N GLY A 249 2.38 -3.54 7.47
CA GLY A 249 2.88 -4.91 7.35
C GLY A 249 4.33 -5.05 7.80
N VAL A 250 5.20 -4.09 7.49
CA VAL A 250 6.58 -4.04 7.96
C VAL A 250 6.63 -4.00 9.49
N SER A 251 5.90 -3.08 10.13
CA SER A 251 5.88 -2.97 11.60
C SER A 251 5.28 -4.21 12.27
N VAL A 252 4.19 -4.76 11.74
CA VAL A 252 3.58 -6.00 12.25
C VAL A 252 4.54 -7.18 12.17
N LEU A 253 5.17 -7.40 11.01
CA LEU A 253 6.07 -8.53 10.80
C LEU A 253 7.34 -8.42 11.63
N ALA A 254 7.88 -7.21 11.82
CA ALA A 254 8.99 -6.98 12.71
C ALA A 254 8.66 -7.38 14.16
N ARG A 255 7.46 -7.05 14.63
CA ARG A 255 6.97 -7.45 15.97
C ARG A 255 6.73 -8.95 16.06
N VAL A 256 6.12 -9.59 15.05
CA VAL A 256 5.91 -11.05 14.99
C VAL A 256 7.24 -11.81 15.16
N ILE A 257 8.27 -11.38 14.43
CA ILE A 257 9.58 -12.05 14.49
C ILE A 257 10.29 -11.77 15.82
N ARG A 258 10.27 -10.50 16.32
CA ARG A 258 10.84 -10.16 17.64
C ARG A 258 10.18 -10.90 18.79
N ALA A 259 8.88 -11.17 18.69
CA ALA A 259 8.14 -11.97 19.67
C ALA A 259 8.44 -13.48 19.59
N GLY A 260 9.25 -13.92 18.62
CA GLY A 260 9.62 -15.33 18.47
C GLY A 260 8.54 -16.21 17.86
N HIS A 261 7.49 -15.65 17.26
CA HIS A 261 6.41 -16.42 16.62
C HIS A 261 6.85 -17.08 15.30
N ALA A 262 7.90 -16.58 14.65
CA ALA A 262 8.41 -17.14 13.39
C ALA A 262 9.70 -17.92 13.64
N ALA A 263 9.75 -19.20 13.25
CA ALA A 263 10.95 -20.02 13.28
C ALA A 263 11.75 -19.88 11.97
N GLN A 264 13.07 -20.03 12.04
CA GLN A 264 13.94 -20.00 10.86
C GLN A 264 13.52 -21.03 9.81
N GLY A 265 13.60 -20.64 8.53
CA GLY A 265 13.31 -21.50 7.38
C GLY A 265 11.84 -21.83 7.18
N ARG A 266 10.93 -21.13 7.83
CA ARG A 266 9.50 -21.45 7.80
C ARG A 266 8.64 -20.37 7.16
N LYS A 267 7.55 -20.88 6.64
CA LYS A 267 6.17 -20.47 6.34
C LYS A 267 5.89 -18.97 6.21
N LEU A 268 6.67 -18.05 6.78
CA LEU A 268 6.32 -16.64 6.78
C LEU A 268 6.77 -15.98 5.49
N ALA A 269 5.81 -15.39 4.78
CA ALA A 269 6.08 -14.65 3.56
C ALA A 269 5.40 -13.27 3.60
N PHE A 270 6.02 -12.28 2.99
CA PHE A 270 5.50 -10.93 2.84
C PHE A 270 5.44 -10.53 1.37
N LEU A 271 4.26 -10.17 0.91
CA LEU A 271 4.01 -9.61 -0.41
C LEU A 271 3.63 -8.14 -0.26
N SER A 272 4.51 -7.23 -0.61
CA SER A 272 4.23 -5.80 -0.63
C SER A 272 3.87 -5.33 -2.05
N LEU A 273 2.74 -4.63 -2.17
CA LEU A 273 2.13 -4.23 -3.41
C LEU A 273 1.98 -2.71 -3.51
N GLY A 274 2.55 -2.09 -4.54
CA GLY A 274 2.37 -0.67 -4.80
C GLY A 274 2.69 0.22 -3.59
N HIS A 275 3.79 -0.03 -2.91
CA HIS A 275 4.08 0.56 -1.60
C HIS A 275 4.17 2.09 -1.59
N ALA A 276 3.69 2.68 -0.49
CA ALA A 276 3.79 4.11 -0.16
C ALA A 276 4.76 4.40 1.01
N VAL A 277 5.68 3.48 1.32
CA VAL A 277 6.59 3.54 2.48
C VAL A 277 7.30 4.89 2.62
N PRO A 278 7.87 5.53 1.58
CA PRO A 278 8.53 6.82 1.72
C PRO A 278 7.63 7.95 2.19
N MET A 279 6.32 7.88 1.97
CA MET A 279 5.36 8.87 2.44
C MET A 279 5.42 9.02 3.98
N GLN A 280 5.66 7.94 4.70
CA GLN A 280 5.81 7.92 6.16
C GLN A 280 7.29 7.93 6.58
N SER A 281 8.14 7.08 6.01
CA SER A 281 9.53 6.91 6.46
C SER A 281 10.41 8.15 6.28
N TYR A 282 10.02 9.10 5.39
CA TYR A 282 10.71 10.38 5.20
C TYR A 282 10.36 11.44 6.25
N LEU A 283 9.29 11.23 7.00
CA LEU A 283 8.91 12.14 8.09
C LEU A 283 9.90 12.03 9.26
N PRO A 284 10.15 13.14 9.98
CA PRO A 284 11.23 13.20 10.97
C PRO A 284 11.16 12.13 12.06
N ASP A 285 9.96 11.86 12.56
CA ASP A 285 9.76 11.00 13.73
C ASP A 285 9.40 9.54 13.36
N ALA A 286 9.64 9.13 12.09
CA ALA A 286 9.40 7.77 11.58
C ALA A 286 10.58 6.80 11.87
N GLN A 287 11.29 7.01 12.97
CA GLN A 287 12.48 6.21 13.29
C GLN A 287 12.13 4.74 13.49
N GLU A 288 11.06 4.43 14.22
CA GLU A 288 10.60 3.07 14.46
C GLU A 288 10.35 2.31 13.14
N LEU A 289 9.66 2.93 12.18
CA LEU A 289 9.45 2.32 10.86
C LEU A 289 10.78 2.07 10.13
N ARG A 290 11.75 2.99 10.22
CA ARG A 290 13.07 2.78 9.60
C ARG A 290 13.83 1.63 10.26
N GLU A 291 13.76 1.51 11.58
CA GLU A 291 14.34 0.39 12.35
C GLU A 291 13.68 -0.95 11.97
N ASP A 292 12.37 -0.98 11.81
CA ASP A 292 11.61 -2.16 11.36
C ASP A 292 11.99 -2.58 9.94
N LEU A 293 12.10 -1.62 9.02
CA LEU A 293 12.56 -1.84 7.65
C LEU A 293 13.96 -2.47 7.62
N ARG A 294 14.89 -1.91 8.41
CA ARG A 294 16.25 -2.45 8.54
C ARG A 294 16.23 -3.86 9.11
N TYR A 295 15.50 -4.05 10.21
CA TYR A 295 15.39 -5.34 10.88
C TYR A 295 14.86 -6.41 9.93
N LEU A 296 13.71 -6.19 9.27
CA LEU A 296 13.14 -7.16 8.35
C LEU A 296 14.04 -7.46 7.15
N SER A 297 14.80 -6.46 6.68
CA SER A 297 15.66 -6.63 5.51
C SER A 297 16.78 -7.67 5.69
N GLN A 298 17.09 -8.06 6.92
CA GLN A 298 18.17 -8.98 7.28
C GLN A 298 17.67 -10.35 7.79
N ARG A 299 16.31 -10.57 7.88
CA ARG A 299 15.76 -11.75 8.55
C ARG A 299 15.68 -12.95 7.63
N ASP A 300 15.94 -14.13 8.19
CA ASP A 300 15.85 -15.44 7.51
C ASP A 300 14.47 -16.09 7.70
N GLU A 301 13.71 -15.60 8.69
CA GLU A 301 12.42 -16.16 9.05
C GLU A 301 11.33 -15.84 8.04
N LEU A 302 11.55 -14.87 7.14
CA LEU A 302 10.57 -14.52 6.11
C LEU A 302 11.21 -14.47 4.73
N PHE A 303 10.35 -14.60 3.72
CA PHE A 303 10.64 -14.21 2.33
C PHE A 303 9.84 -12.94 2.01
N TRP A 304 10.46 -11.86 1.56
CA TRP A 304 9.79 -10.62 1.22
C TRP A 304 9.90 -10.29 -0.26
N LEU A 305 8.76 -10.31 -0.97
CA LEU A 305 8.61 -9.86 -2.36
C LEU A 305 7.94 -8.50 -2.40
N ASP A 306 8.57 -7.52 -3.06
CA ASP A 306 7.99 -6.22 -3.36
C ASP A 306 7.61 -6.13 -4.84
N VAL A 307 6.36 -5.79 -5.12
CA VAL A 307 5.83 -5.68 -6.48
C VAL A 307 5.28 -4.28 -6.69
N THR A 308 5.90 -3.55 -7.61
CA THR A 308 5.49 -2.20 -8.00
C THR A 308 5.50 -2.05 -9.52
N ALA A 309 4.96 -0.98 -10.06
CA ALA A 309 4.97 -0.73 -11.49
C ALA A 309 5.17 0.75 -11.81
N PRO A 310 6.10 1.12 -12.70
CA PRO A 310 6.35 2.52 -13.08
C PRO A 310 5.14 3.28 -13.61
N GLY A 311 4.13 2.56 -14.11
CA GLY A 311 2.85 3.14 -14.57
C GLY A 311 1.89 3.52 -13.45
N ASP A 312 2.14 3.09 -12.22
CA ASP A 312 1.37 3.48 -11.04
C ASP A 312 1.91 4.79 -10.47
N GLY A 313 1.14 5.87 -10.63
CA GLY A 313 1.52 7.20 -10.14
C GLY A 313 1.35 7.39 -8.63
N CYS A 314 0.73 6.44 -7.91
CA CYS A 314 0.49 6.54 -6.47
C CYS A 314 1.58 5.87 -5.63
N CYS A 315 2.38 4.96 -6.21
CA CYS A 315 3.41 4.22 -5.49
C CYS A 315 4.83 4.72 -5.79
N TYR A 316 5.78 4.37 -4.92
CA TYR A 316 7.21 4.62 -5.13
C TYR A 316 7.82 3.46 -5.96
N ALA A 317 7.36 3.38 -7.20
CA ALA A 317 7.65 2.27 -8.09
C ALA A 317 9.15 1.99 -8.24
N LEU A 318 9.54 0.75 -7.93
CA LEU A 318 10.93 0.25 -7.98
C LEU A 318 11.92 1.05 -7.12
N CYS A 319 11.45 1.82 -6.15
CA CYS A 319 12.30 2.39 -5.11
C CYS A 319 12.38 1.36 -3.96
N ASP A 320 13.57 0.87 -3.66
CA ASP A 320 13.79 -0.07 -2.57
C ASP A 320 13.38 0.57 -1.23
N PRO A 321 12.31 0.12 -0.56
CA PRO A 321 11.76 0.78 0.61
C PRO A 321 12.75 0.85 1.78
N VAL A 322 13.69 -0.09 1.86
CA VAL A 322 14.73 -0.12 2.89
C VAL A 322 15.80 0.92 2.59
N SER A 323 16.37 0.85 1.38
CA SER A 323 17.48 1.75 1.00
C SER A 323 17.03 3.20 0.88
N CYS A 324 15.89 3.47 0.22
CA CYS A 324 15.41 4.84 0.06
C CYS A 324 14.99 5.49 1.38
N SER A 325 14.66 4.69 2.41
CA SER A 325 14.32 5.18 3.75
C SER A 325 15.54 5.38 4.68
N GLY A 326 16.77 5.28 4.16
CA GLY A 326 17.98 5.40 4.98
C GLY A 326 18.15 4.26 6.00
N ALA A 327 17.51 3.13 5.75
CA ALA A 327 17.44 1.99 6.65
C ALA A 327 18.29 0.81 6.17
N ALA A 328 19.03 0.95 5.07
CA ALA A 328 19.85 -0.12 4.55
C ALA A 328 20.99 -0.47 5.54
N PRO A 329 21.14 -1.74 5.94
CA PRO A 329 22.26 -2.15 6.76
C PRO A 329 23.56 -2.12 5.94
N ALA A 330 24.69 -1.95 6.60
CA ALA A 330 26.00 -1.96 5.94
C ALA A 330 26.31 -3.32 5.31
N THR A 331 25.82 -4.40 5.91
CA THR A 331 25.99 -5.78 5.42
C THR A 331 24.76 -6.62 5.74
N GLY A 332 24.60 -7.76 5.05
CA GLY A 332 23.57 -8.74 5.38
C GLY A 332 22.16 -8.37 4.92
N LYS A 333 21.99 -7.37 4.05
CA LYS A 333 20.70 -7.07 3.43
C LYS A 333 20.30 -8.20 2.49
N ARG A 334 19.13 -8.78 2.70
CA ARG A 334 18.54 -9.86 1.89
C ARG A 334 17.27 -9.39 1.16
N TRP A 335 16.43 -8.62 1.84
CA TRP A 335 15.10 -8.25 1.38
C TRP A 335 14.92 -6.74 1.18
N PRO A 336 13.90 -6.35 0.41
CA PRO A 336 13.00 -7.18 -0.40
C PRO A 336 13.63 -7.66 -1.73
N LEU A 337 13.10 -8.77 -2.28
CA LEU A 337 13.21 -9.06 -3.71
C LEU A 337 12.22 -8.13 -4.46
N MET A 338 12.72 -7.26 -5.30
CA MET A 338 11.90 -6.26 -5.97
C MET A 338 11.66 -6.62 -7.43
N ILE A 339 10.39 -6.72 -7.81
CA ILE A 339 10.00 -6.96 -9.21
C ILE A 339 8.99 -5.93 -9.71
N SER A 340 8.96 -5.77 -11.02
CA SER A 340 7.96 -4.93 -11.68
C SER A 340 6.78 -5.76 -12.16
N ALA A 341 5.53 -5.35 -11.84
CA ALA A 341 4.32 -5.90 -12.47
C ALA A 341 4.18 -5.47 -13.95
N ALA A 342 5.05 -4.58 -14.43
CA ALA A 342 5.22 -4.19 -15.83
C ALA A 342 3.90 -3.92 -16.58
N PHE A 343 3.02 -3.05 -16.06
CA PHE A 343 1.67 -2.79 -16.57
C PHE A 343 1.59 -2.56 -18.08
N THR A 344 2.62 -1.96 -18.68
CA THR A 344 2.69 -1.75 -20.15
C THR A 344 2.93 -3.02 -20.95
N GLN A 345 3.31 -4.12 -20.30
CA GLN A 345 3.60 -5.41 -20.92
C GLN A 345 2.62 -6.51 -20.47
N SER A 346 2.07 -6.37 -19.25
CA SER A 346 1.13 -7.32 -18.65
C SER A 346 -0.34 -6.97 -18.92
N LEU A 347 -0.62 -5.74 -19.37
CA LEU A 347 -1.92 -5.29 -19.87
C LEU A 347 -1.85 -5.10 -21.38
N THR A 348 -2.96 -5.37 -22.08
CA THR A 348 -3.05 -5.03 -23.52
C THR A 348 -2.97 -3.52 -23.71
N PRO A 349 -2.52 -3.03 -24.87
CA PRO A 349 -2.48 -1.59 -25.16
C PRO A 349 -3.86 -0.90 -25.01
N GLN A 350 -4.95 -1.64 -25.26
CA GLN A 350 -6.32 -1.12 -25.06
C GLN A 350 -6.62 -0.96 -23.57
N THR A 351 -6.40 -1.98 -22.76
CA THR A 351 -6.63 -1.98 -21.30
C THR A 351 -5.76 -0.93 -20.63
N TYR A 352 -4.47 -0.86 -20.98
CA TYR A 352 -3.58 0.15 -20.43
C TYR A 352 -4.00 1.58 -20.79
N ARG A 353 -4.40 1.85 -22.05
CA ARG A 353 -4.93 3.16 -22.46
C ARG A 353 -6.21 3.55 -21.71
N LYS A 354 -7.08 2.59 -21.42
CA LYS A 354 -8.30 2.79 -20.62
C LYS A 354 -7.99 3.19 -19.18
N TYR A 355 -6.90 2.65 -18.57
CA TYR A 355 -6.62 2.83 -17.15
C TYR A 355 -5.52 3.85 -16.84
N LYS A 356 -4.61 4.19 -17.75
CA LYS A 356 -3.43 5.05 -17.50
C LYS A 356 -3.73 6.44 -16.91
N ARG A 357 -4.97 6.95 -17.06
CA ARG A 357 -5.46 8.21 -16.46
C ARG A 357 -6.39 8.00 -15.27
N ARG A 358 -6.64 6.75 -14.89
CA ARG A 358 -7.46 6.39 -13.73
C ARG A 358 -6.52 5.91 -12.61
N TYR A 359 -5.81 6.85 -12.01
CA TYR A 359 -4.70 6.57 -11.09
C TYR A 359 -5.06 5.55 -10.00
N PHE A 360 -6.18 5.72 -9.30
CA PHE A 360 -6.64 4.76 -8.29
C PHE A 360 -6.94 3.38 -8.88
N ARG A 361 -7.60 3.31 -10.06
CA ARG A 361 -7.85 2.00 -10.69
C ARG A 361 -6.55 1.29 -11.04
N LEU A 362 -5.55 2.04 -11.50
CA LEU A 362 -4.25 1.49 -11.84
C LEU A 362 -3.45 1.11 -10.59
N HIS A 363 -3.60 1.86 -9.50
CA HIS A 363 -3.01 1.53 -8.20
C HIS A 363 -3.57 0.23 -7.61
N PHE A 364 -4.84 -0.09 -7.87
CA PHE A 364 -5.46 -1.37 -7.50
C PHE A 364 -5.18 -2.50 -8.49
N GLN A 365 -4.45 -2.27 -9.60
CA GLN A 365 -4.21 -3.29 -10.62
C GLN A 365 -3.45 -4.50 -10.08
N TYR A 366 -2.63 -4.35 -9.06
CA TYR A 366 -1.93 -5.46 -8.40
C TYR A 366 -2.88 -6.53 -7.85
N LEU A 367 -4.11 -6.18 -7.51
CA LEU A 367 -5.17 -7.05 -6.98
C LEU A 367 -6.16 -7.52 -8.06
N CYS A 368 -5.87 -7.25 -9.34
CA CYS A 368 -6.77 -7.50 -10.45
C CYS A 368 -6.12 -8.43 -11.49
N ALA A 369 -6.95 -8.97 -12.37
CA ALA A 369 -6.49 -9.78 -13.48
C ALA A 369 -5.61 -8.96 -14.45
N PHE A 370 -4.62 -9.64 -15.01
CA PHE A 370 -3.77 -9.15 -16.08
C PHE A 370 -4.11 -9.83 -17.39
N ASP A 371 -4.13 -9.08 -18.48
CA ASP A 371 -4.41 -9.62 -19.82
C ASP A 371 -3.32 -10.63 -20.29
N ALA A 372 -2.07 -10.39 -19.86
CA ALA A 372 -0.90 -11.22 -20.14
C ALA A 372 0.01 -11.28 -18.91
N PRO A 373 -0.40 -12.01 -17.85
CA PRO A 373 0.43 -12.15 -16.66
C PRO A 373 1.77 -12.77 -17.02
N LYS A 374 2.82 -12.26 -16.42
CA LYS A 374 4.17 -12.83 -16.55
C LYS A 374 4.47 -13.67 -15.33
N ASP A 375 5.47 -13.28 -14.55
CA ASP A 375 5.83 -13.92 -13.29
C ASP A 375 4.97 -13.45 -12.10
N TYR A 376 4.23 -12.33 -12.24
CA TYR A 376 3.31 -11.84 -11.23
C TYR A 376 1.85 -12.15 -11.58
N ASP A 377 1.25 -13.04 -10.82
CA ASP A 377 -0.18 -13.35 -10.79
C ASP A 377 -0.61 -13.40 -9.31
N TYR A 378 -1.40 -12.41 -8.87
CA TYR A 378 -1.83 -12.26 -7.50
C TYR A 378 -2.59 -13.49 -6.96
N PHE A 379 -3.40 -14.09 -7.82
CA PHE A 379 -4.26 -15.22 -7.42
C PHE A 379 -3.45 -16.53 -7.35
N LEU A 380 -2.50 -16.75 -8.26
CA LEU A 380 -1.56 -17.86 -8.13
C LEU A 380 -0.64 -17.73 -6.91
N ILE A 381 -0.29 -16.52 -6.51
CA ILE A 381 0.51 -16.27 -5.30
C ILE A 381 -0.32 -16.56 -4.05
N THR A 382 -1.58 -16.08 -4.00
CA THR A 382 -2.40 -16.15 -2.79
C THR A 382 -3.19 -17.45 -2.64
N ALA A 383 -3.39 -18.22 -3.72
CA ALA A 383 -4.19 -19.43 -3.70
C ALA A 383 -3.53 -20.65 -4.35
N GLY A 384 -2.46 -20.48 -5.12
CA GLY A 384 -1.80 -21.59 -5.83
C GLY A 384 -0.93 -22.48 -4.91
N PRO A 385 -0.51 -23.66 -5.40
CA PRO A 385 0.12 -24.72 -4.60
C PRO A 385 1.62 -24.54 -4.36
N LEU A 386 2.20 -23.36 -4.66
CA LEU A 386 3.62 -23.07 -4.43
C LEU A 386 3.77 -21.97 -3.37
N ALA A 387 4.68 -22.16 -2.43
CA ALA A 387 5.07 -21.10 -1.49
C ALA A 387 5.67 -19.90 -2.23
N LEU A 388 5.51 -18.69 -1.69
CA LEU A 388 6.04 -17.47 -2.30
C LEU A 388 7.55 -17.56 -2.55
N ALA A 389 8.30 -18.07 -1.59
CA ALA A 389 9.74 -18.26 -1.70
C ALA A 389 10.12 -19.22 -2.84
N GLU A 390 9.36 -20.31 -3.00
CA GLU A 390 9.60 -21.29 -4.06
C GLU A 390 9.29 -20.74 -5.45
N ARG A 391 8.18 -20.01 -5.57
CA ARG A 391 7.77 -19.39 -6.83
C ARG A 391 8.80 -18.39 -7.36
N PHE A 392 9.53 -17.72 -6.48
CA PHE A 392 10.49 -16.68 -6.82
C PHE A 392 11.94 -17.03 -6.45
N ARG A 393 12.26 -18.32 -6.20
CA ARG A 393 13.58 -18.81 -5.79
C ARG A 393 14.72 -18.29 -6.68
N ASP A 394 14.55 -18.41 -7.99
CA ASP A 394 15.57 -18.04 -8.98
C ASP A 394 15.35 -16.67 -9.60
N ARG A 395 14.37 -15.94 -9.09
CA ARG A 395 13.99 -14.63 -9.63
C ARG A 395 14.97 -13.55 -9.16
N LYS A 396 15.60 -12.88 -10.11
CA LYS A 396 16.47 -11.72 -9.82
C LYS A 396 15.64 -10.42 -9.74
N PRO A 397 16.08 -9.43 -8.97
CA PRO A 397 15.45 -8.11 -8.95
C PRO A 397 15.34 -7.52 -10.36
N SER A 398 14.31 -6.71 -10.60
CA SER A 398 14.18 -5.96 -11.84
C SER A 398 15.34 -4.98 -12.01
N ALA A 399 15.87 -4.86 -13.22
CA ALA A 399 17.06 -4.05 -13.51
C ALA A 399 16.91 -2.55 -13.18
N SER A 400 15.67 -2.04 -13.10
CA SER A 400 15.37 -0.61 -12.83
C SER A 400 15.17 -0.29 -11.35
N VAL A 401 15.54 -1.18 -10.44
CA VAL A 401 15.43 -0.92 -8.99
C VAL A 401 16.36 0.23 -8.61
N SER A 402 15.81 1.20 -7.86
CA SER A 402 16.54 2.35 -7.33
C SER A 402 16.79 2.17 -5.83
N HIS A 403 18.03 2.39 -5.42
CA HIS A 403 18.47 2.41 -4.02
C HIS A 403 18.74 3.84 -3.54
N ALA A 404 18.35 4.85 -4.31
CA ALA A 404 18.62 6.25 -3.99
C ALA A 404 17.89 6.67 -2.71
N CYS A 405 18.61 7.27 -1.77
CA CYS A 405 18.08 7.88 -0.56
C CYS A 405 18.31 9.39 -0.61
N TYR A 406 17.28 10.16 -0.22
CA TYR A 406 17.36 11.63 -0.17
C TYR A 406 17.06 12.17 1.24
N LEU A 407 17.06 11.29 2.24
CA LEU A 407 16.99 11.70 3.65
C LEU A 407 18.29 12.41 4.06
N PRO A 408 18.23 13.33 5.04
CA PRO A 408 19.45 13.85 5.68
C PRO A 408 20.22 12.72 6.36
N GLU A 409 21.53 12.80 6.36
CA GLU A 409 22.40 11.80 7.02
C GLU A 409 22.03 11.59 8.51
N SER A 410 21.58 12.65 9.18
CA SER A 410 21.12 12.58 10.58
C SER A 410 19.86 11.72 10.80
N GLN A 411 19.17 11.35 9.73
CA GLN A 411 18.00 10.45 9.78
C GLN A 411 18.33 9.04 9.26
N HIS A 412 19.55 8.79 8.78
CA HIS A 412 19.98 7.46 8.43
C HIS A 412 20.22 6.64 9.70
N LEU A 413 19.87 5.37 9.66
CA LEU A 413 20.26 4.45 10.72
C LEU A 413 21.75 4.12 10.54
N SER A 414 22.51 4.22 11.62
CA SER A 414 23.94 3.88 11.67
C SER A 414 24.19 2.37 11.69
#